data_26b3309f37a1a0a3d17e489381cc7aaf
#
_entry.id   26b3309f37a1a0a3d17e489381cc7aaf
#
_cell.length_a   1.000
_cell.length_b   1.000
_cell.length_c   1.000
_cell.angle_alpha   90.00
_cell.angle_beta   90.00
_cell.angle_gamma   90.00
#
_symmetry.space_group_name_H-M   'P 1'
#
loop_
_entity.id
_entity.type
_entity.pdbx_description
1 polymer ?
#
loop_
_entity_poly.entity_id
_entity_poly.type
_entity_poly.pdbx_seq_one_letter_code
_entity_poly.pdbx_strand_id
1 'polypeptide(L)'
;MTATTNPTTTTKAPIADGAITEYVTTMIGGQLFGMPISRVQDVFMPERLTRVPLSSSDVAGVLNLRGRIVTAIDMRSRLGLPKNEDGKPPMAVGVDLRGESYGLLIDSIGEVLKLADESREVNPVNLDPRMAKMADGVHRLDGQLMVVLDVDRILEISPDKLAA
;
A
#
# COMPACT_ATOMS: atom_id res chain seq x y z
N MET A 1 -13.52 24.67 -25.43
CA MET A 1 -13.69 24.12 -25.31
C MET A 1 -13.79 23.16 -25.23
N THR A 2 -13.65 22.99 -25.05
CA THR A 2 -13.88 22.24 -24.82
C THR A 2 -13.77 21.21 -24.77
N ALA A 3 -13.63 20.85 -24.50
CA ALA A 3 -13.55 19.96 -24.40
C ALA A 3 -13.61 19.06 -24.51
N THR A 4 -13.57 18.80 -24.68
CA THR A 4 -13.78 18.04 -24.64
C THR A 4 -13.68 17.07 -24.78
N THR A 5 -13.50 16.72 -24.67
CA THR A 5 -13.48 15.91 -24.58
C THR A 5 -13.32 14.98 -24.75
N ASN A 6 -12.97 14.45 -24.56
CA ASN A 6 -12.79 13.53 -24.60
C ASN A 6 -12.72 12.63 -24.72
N PRO A 7 -12.66 12.28 -24.80
CA PRO A 7 -12.80 11.33 -24.72
C PRO A 7 -12.42 10.25 -24.78
N THR A 8 -11.96 9.95 -24.68
CA THR A 8 -11.56 9.13 -24.73
C THR A 8 -11.68 8.19 -24.33
N THR A 9 -11.78 7.84 -24.33
CA THR A 9 -11.96 6.94 -24.04
C THR A 9 -11.30 6.00 -23.68
N THR A 10 -11.19 5.65 -23.18
CA THR A 10 -10.27 4.75 -22.70
C THR A 10 -10.90 3.51 -22.28
N THR A 11 -10.18 2.45 -22.21
CA THR A 11 -10.69 1.16 -21.97
C THR A 11 -11.15 0.95 -20.56
N LYS A 12 -10.54 1.59 -19.60
CA LYS A 12 -11.06 1.56 -18.26
C LYS A 12 -11.81 2.83 -18.01
N ALA A 13 -12.34 3.00 -16.83
CA ALA A 13 -13.06 4.21 -16.53
C ALA A 13 -12.25 5.41 -17.00
N PRO A 14 -12.85 6.31 -17.76
CA PRO A 14 -12.09 7.44 -18.26
C PRO A 14 -11.57 8.28 -17.12
N ILE A 15 -10.37 8.78 -17.30
CA ILE A 15 -9.78 9.71 -16.38
C ILE A 15 -10.20 11.09 -16.82
N ALA A 16 -10.93 11.79 -15.98
CA ALA A 16 -11.35 13.13 -16.30
C ALA A 16 -10.14 14.05 -16.33
N ASP A 17 -10.18 15.03 -17.23
CA ASP A 17 -9.15 16.04 -17.28
C ASP A 17 -9.03 16.68 -15.90
N GLY A 18 -7.79 16.76 -15.39
CA GLY A 18 -7.56 17.37 -14.11
C GLY A 18 -7.89 16.50 -12.90
N ALA A 19 -8.26 15.24 -13.15
CA ALA A 19 -8.51 14.33 -12.03
C ALA A 19 -7.23 14.12 -11.25
N ILE A 20 -7.33 14.22 -9.94
CA ILE A 20 -6.19 14.15 -9.04
C ILE A 20 -6.49 13.14 -7.96
N THR A 21 -5.52 12.31 -7.64
CA THR A 21 -5.60 11.39 -6.51
C THR A 21 -4.57 11.79 -5.48
N GLU A 22 -4.98 11.78 -4.23
CA GLU A 22 -4.07 12.04 -3.12
C GLU A 22 -3.52 10.72 -2.62
N TYR A 23 -2.20 10.69 -2.43
CA TYR A 23 -1.50 9.50 -1.97
C TYR A 23 -0.79 9.79 -0.67
N VAL A 24 -0.94 8.89 0.29
CA VAL A 24 -0.08 8.89 1.47
C VAL A 24 1.19 8.17 1.06
N THR A 25 2.32 8.85 1.18
CA THR A 25 3.59 8.22 0.80
C THR A 25 4.15 7.43 1.95
N THR A 26 4.73 6.29 1.64
CA THR A 26 5.35 5.41 2.63
C THR A 26 6.69 4.93 2.11
N MET A 27 7.62 4.72 3.03
CA MET A 27 8.89 4.10 2.70
C MET A 27 8.89 2.69 3.22
N ILE A 28 9.23 1.76 2.39
CA ILE A 28 9.34 0.35 2.76
C ILE A 28 10.57 -0.19 2.07
N GLY A 29 11.56 -0.61 2.85
CA GLY A 29 12.78 -1.19 2.30
C GLY A 29 13.54 -0.28 1.36
N GLY A 30 13.49 1.02 1.59
CA GLY A 30 14.20 1.98 0.76
C GLY A 30 13.48 2.38 -0.52
N GLN A 31 12.31 1.82 -0.77
CA GLN A 31 11.50 2.12 -1.95
C GLN A 31 10.31 2.97 -1.54
N LEU A 32 9.99 3.97 -2.36
CA LEU A 32 8.85 4.86 -2.12
C LEU A 32 7.59 4.23 -2.69
N PHE A 33 6.56 4.21 -1.86
CA PHE A 33 5.24 3.72 -2.26
C PHE A 33 4.19 4.77 -1.96
N GLY A 34 3.06 4.68 -2.66
CA GLY A 34 1.93 5.54 -2.38
C GLY A 34 0.66 4.73 -2.24
N MET A 35 -0.16 5.09 -1.26
CA MET A 35 -1.47 4.48 -1.09
C MET A 35 -2.51 5.57 -1.26
N PRO A 36 -3.59 5.30 -2.01
CA PRO A 36 -4.66 6.30 -2.09
C PRO A 36 -5.16 6.65 -0.70
N ILE A 37 -5.27 7.94 -0.43
CA ILE A 37 -5.64 8.39 0.91
C ILE A 37 -7.03 7.86 1.31
N SER A 38 -7.88 7.60 0.32
CA SER A 38 -9.22 7.09 0.58
C SER A 38 -9.20 5.69 1.21
N ARG A 39 -8.10 4.96 1.08
CA ARG A 39 -7.98 3.62 1.66
C ARG A 39 -7.33 3.63 3.03
N VAL A 40 -6.76 4.76 3.45
CA VAL A 40 -6.05 4.86 4.72
C VAL A 40 -7.03 5.30 5.79
N GLN A 41 -7.22 4.45 6.79
CA GLN A 41 -8.12 4.76 7.89
C GLN A 41 -7.39 5.45 9.03
N ASP A 42 -6.15 5.06 9.25
CA ASP A 42 -5.41 5.53 10.42
C ASP A 42 -3.92 5.29 10.19
N VAL A 43 -3.11 6.02 10.92
CA VAL A 43 -1.66 5.81 10.96
C VAL A 43 -1.27 5.82 12.42
N PHE A 44 -0.53 4.80 12.85
CA PHE A 44 -0.20 4.71 14.26
C PHE A 44 1.10 3.95 14.46
N MET A 45 1.67 4.09 15.65
CA MET A 45 2.82 3.29 16.05
C MET A 45 2.29 2.10 16.81
N PRO A 46 2.54 0.88 16.33
CA PRO A 46 2.06 -0.28 17.05
C PRO A 46 2.82 -0.42 18.37
N GLU A 47 2.07 -0.53 19.46
CA GLU A 47 2.70 -0.65 20.77
C GLU A 47 3.02 -2.07 21.12
N ARG A 48 2.16 -2.98 20.75
CA ARG A 48 2.32 -4.38 21.07
C ARG A 48 1.89 -5.22 19.88
N LEU A 49 2.84 -5.95 19.38
CA LEU A 49 2.57 -6.88 18.31
C LEU A 49 2.68 -8.28 18.89
N THR A 50 1.57 -9.02 18.86
CA THR A 50 1.57 -10.40 19.29
C THR A 50 1.71 -11.27 18.05
N ARG A 51 2.81 -12.00 17.98
CA ARG A 51 3.06 -12.87 16.85
C ARG A 51 2.14 -14.07 16.90
N VAL A 52 1.66 -14.48 15.73
CA VAL A 52 0.76 -15.62 15.62
C VAL A 52 1.57 -16.78 15.08
N PRO A 53 1.75 -17.85 15.86
CA PRO A 53 2.53 -18.99 15.40
C PRO A 53 1.84 -19.66 14.21
N LEU A 54 2.64 -20.23 13.32
CA LEU A 54 2.17 -20.99 12.18
C LEU A 54 1.42 -20.17 11.14
N SER A 55 1.43 -18.86 11.29
CA SER A 55 0.85 -18.01 10.24
C SER A 55 1.86 -17.83 9.11
N SER A 56 1.38 -17.28 8.01
CA SER A 56 2.24 -16.92 6.89
C SER A 56 3.28 -15.92 7.33
N SER A 57 4.43 -15.91 6.67
CA SER A 57 5.45 -14.91 6.93
C SER A 57 4.95 -13.49 6.62
N ASP A 58 3.92 -13.36 5.79
CA ASP A 58 3.33 -12.06 5.48
C ASP A 58 2.49 -11.53 6.62
N VAL A 59 2.02 -12.40 7.51
CA VAL A 59 1.25 -11.99 8.68
C VAL A 59 2.22 -11.87 9.84
N ALA A 60 2.44 -10.63 10.29
CA ALA A 60 3.37 -10.40 11.40
C ALA A 60 2.76 -10.80 12.73
N GLY A 61 1.44 -10.69 12.85
CA GLY A 61 0.77 -11.02 14.10
C GLY A 61 -0.51 -10.22 14.23
N VAL A 62 -0.89 -9.92 15.45
CA VAL A 62 -2.08 -9.12 15.71
C VAL A 62 -1.70 -7.95 16.58
N LEU A 63 -2.42 -6.86 16.42
CA LEU A 63 -2.23 -5.63 17.16
C LEU A 63 -3.53 -5.24 17.83
N ASN A 64 -3.41 -4.55 18.96
CA ASN A 64 -4.57 -3.92 19.57
C ASN A 64 -4.56 -2.46 19.17
N LEU A 65 -5.61 -2.02 18.49
CA LEU A 65 -5.77 -0.64 18.08
C LEU A 65 -7.07 -0.12 18.67
N ARG A 66 -6.92 0.70 19.70
CA ARG A 66 -8.08 1.34 20.36
C ARG A 66 -9.12 0.32 20.79
N GLY A 67 -8.65 -0.78 21.37
CA GLY A 67 -9.56 -1.81 21.86
C GLY A 67 -10.01 -2.80 20.80
N ARG A 68 -9.53 -2.66 19.57
CA ARG A 68 -9.84 -3.59 18.49
C ARG A 68 -8.62 -4.40 18.14
N ILE A 69 -8.83 -5.65 17.84
CA ILE A 69 -7.75 -6.53 17.37
C ILE A 69 -7.69 -6.44 15.86
N VAL A 70 -6.53 -6.08 15.34
CA VAL A 70 -6.33 -6.02 13.89
C VAL A 70 -5.17 -6.92 13.50
N THR A 71 -5.24 -7.48 12.31
CA THR A 71 -4.18 -8.32 11.77
C THR A 71 -3.09 -7.42 11.20
N ALA A 72 -1.86 -7.68 11.58
CA ALA A 72 -0.71 -6.90 11.10
C ALA A 72 -0.07 -7.63 9.93
N ILE A 73 0.11 -6.93 8.83
CA ILE A 73 0.72 -7.46 7.62
C ILE A 73 2.11 -6.88 7.50
N ASP A 74 3.10 -7.75 7.34
CA ASP A 74 4.48 -7.33 7.15
C ASP A 74 4.67 -6.97 5.68
N MET A 75 4.71 -5.68 5.39
CA MET A 75 4.78 -5.24 4.01
C MET A 75 6.12 -5.60 3.36
N ARG A 76 7.20 -5.62 4.11
CA ARG A 76 8.47 -6.06 3.52
C ARG A 76 8.37 -7.48 3.01
N SER A 77 7.81 -8.36 3.83
CA SER A 77 7.61 -9.74 3.43
C SER A 77 6.65 -9.84 2.25
N ARG A 78 5.56 -9.09 2.32
CA ARG A 78 4.53 -9.12 1.28
C ARG A 78 5.08 -8.67 -0.07
N LEU A 79 5.98 -7.70 -0.06
CA LEU A 79 6.55 -7.12 -1.28
C LEU A 79 7.84 -7.82 -1.71
N GLY A 80 8.31 -8.78 -0.95
CA GLY A 80 9.53 -9.49 -1.30
C GLY A 80 10.80 -8.71 -0.97
N LEU A 81 10.72 -7.80 -0.01
CA LEU A 81 11.86 -6.98 0.39
C LEU A 81 12.57 -7.60 1.59
N PRO A 82 13.85 -7.29 1.77
CA PRO A 82 14.60 -7.86 2.91
C PRO A 82 14.02 -7.40 4.24
N LYS A 83 14.26 -8.20 5.26
CA LYS A 83 13.84 -7.86 6.61
C LYS A 83 14.57 -6.61 7.08
N ASN A 84 13.89 -5.87 7.95
CA ASN A 84 14.48 -4.69 8.56
C ASN A 84 15.47 -5.13 9.64
N GLU A 85 16.73 -4.80 9.47
CA GLU A 85 17.77 -5.20 10.41
C GLU A 85 18.29 -4.05 11.25
N ASP A 86 17.80 -2.83 11.04
CA ASP A 86 18.32 -1.70 11.80
C ASP A 86 17.59 -1.48 13.12
N GLY A 87 16.64 -2.34 13.43
CA GLY A 87 16.00 -2.32 14.75
C GLY A 87 14.99 -1.22 14.98
N LYS A 88 14.73 -0.41 13.99
CA LYS A 88 13.73 0.65 14.15
C LYS A 88 12.33 0.05 14.17
N PRO A 89 11.48 0.53 15.08
CA PRO A 89 10.11 0.03 15.11
C PRO A 89 9.35 0.47 13.87
N PRO A 90 8.45 -0.37 13.35
CA PRO A 90 7.67 0.01 12.18
C PRO A 90 6.54 0.96 12.57
N MET A 91 6.03 1.63 11.55
CA MET A 91 4.74 2.32 11.64
C MET A 91 3.68 1.39 11.07
N ALA A 92 2.43 1.66 11.39
CA ALA A 92 1.33 0.88 10.84
C ALA A 92 0.33 1.80 10.16
N VAL A 93 -0.13 1.37 9.00
CA VAL A 93 -1.20 2.05 8.29
C VAL A 93 -2.43 1.19 8.41
N GLY A 94 -3.48 1.73 9.01
CA GLY A 94 -4.73 1.01 9.17
C GLY A 94 -5.55 1.08 7.90
N VAL A 95 -5.99 -0.07 7.43
CA VAL A 95 -6.85 -0.17 6.24
C VAL A 95 -7.94 -1.17 6.53
N ASP A 96 -9.05 -1.04 5.81
CA ASP A 96 -10.18 -1.96 5.94
C ASP A 96 -10.41 -2.67 4.63
N LEU A 97 -10.83 -3.92 4.72
CA LEU A 97 -11.28 -4.68 3.57
C LEU A 97 -12.42 -5.57 4.03
N ARG A 98 -13.57 -5.41 3.38
CA ARG A 98 -14.76 -6.25 3.64
C ARG A 98 -15.12 -6.29 5.11
N GLY A 99 -15.05 -5.15 5.76
CA GLY A 99 -15.43 -5.05 7.15
C GLY A 99 -14.39 -5.47 8.15
N GLU A 100 -13.22 -5.88 7.69
CA GLU A 100 -12.12 -6.26 8.57
C GLU A 100 -11.02 -5.24 8.52
N SER A 101 -10.39 -5.02 9.65
CA SER A 101 -9.32 -4.04 9.79
C SER A 101 -7.97 -4.71 9.80
N TYR A 102 -7.02 -4.09 9.12
CA TYR A 102 -5.65 -4.59 9.02
C TYR A 102 -4.69 -3.45 9.31
N GLY A 103 -3.51 -3.79 9.81
CA GLY A 103 -2.44 -2.83 9.97
C GLY A 103 -1.29 -3.21 9.06
N LEU A 104 -0.96 -2.35 8.11
CA LEU A 104 0.16 -2.60 7.22
C LEU A 104 1.41 -2.02 7.84
N LEU A 105 2.36 -2.89 8.15
CA LEU A 105 3.61 -2.46 8.79
C LEU A 105 4.56 -1.94 7.73
N ILE A 106 4.97 -0.69 7.91
CA ILE A 106 5.85 0.00 6.98
C ILE A 106 7.02 0.59 7.75
N ASP A 107 8.03 1.10 7.02
CA ASP A 107 9.18 1.68 7.69
C ASP A 107 8.87 3.09 8.20
N SER A 108 8.32 3.92 7.33
CA SER A 108 8.00 5.29 7.72
C SER A 108 6.93 5.88 6.81
N ILE A 109 6.31 6.93 7.30
CA ILE A 109 5.28 7.68 6.60
C ILE A 109 5.91 8.97 6.08
N GLY A 110 5.56 9.34 4.87
CA GLY A 110 5.94 10.62 4.31
C GLY A 110 4.74 11.54 4.14
N GLU A 111 4.89 12.51 3.27
CA GLU A 111 3.85 13.49 3.04
C GLU A 111 2.77 12.95 2.13
N VAL A 112 1.67 13.67 2.08
CA VAL A 112 0.58 13.38 1.15
C VAL A 112 0.87 14.13 -0.13
N LEU A 113 0.82 13.41 -1.24
CA LEU A 113 1.05 13.99 -2.56
C LEU A 113 -0.24 13.97 -3.37
N LYS A 114 -0.48 15.07 -4.08
CA LYS A 114 -1.60 15.16 -5.01
C LYS A 114 -1.04 15.00 -6.41
N LEU A 115 -1.42 13.93 -7.08
CA LEU A 115 -0.85 13.61 -8.38
C LEU A 115 -1.96 13.45 -9.40
N ALA A 116 -1.69 13.92 -10.61
CA ALA A 116 -2.66 13.80 -11.70
C ALA A 116 -2.77 12.33 -12.12
N ASP A 117 -4.00 11.85 -12.24
CA ASP A 117 -4.22 10.46 -12.62
C ASP A 117 -3.62 10.15 -13.97
N GLU A 118 -3.63 11.12 -14.88
CA GLU A 118 -3.10 10.90 -16.22
C GLU A 118 -1.59 10.72 -16.23
N SER A 119 -0.88 11.11 -15.19
CA SER A 119 0.56 10.90 -15.13
C SER A 119 0.95 9.54 -14.55
N ARG A 120 -0.04 8.73 -14.15
CA ARG A 120 0.27 7.39 -13.67
C ARG A 120 0.60 6.49 -14.84
N GLU A 121 1.69 5.75 -14.71
CA GLU A 121 2.18 4.87 -15.76
C GLU A 121 1.96 3.41 -15.36
N VAL A 122 1.95 2.55 -16.37
CA VAL A 122 1.86 1.12 -16.09
C VAL A 122 3.14 0.65 -15.41
N ASN A 123 3.05 -0.50 -14.77
CA ASN A 123 4.22 -1.05 -14.08
C ASN A 123 5.36 -1.26 -15.05
N PRO A 124 6.58 -0.80 -14.72
CA PRO A 124 7.75 -1.08 -15.55
C PRO A 124 7.98 -2.58 -15.66
N VAL A 125 8.48 -3.03 -16.79
CA VAL A 125 8.71 -4.47 -17.01
C VAL A 125 9.77 -5.02 -16.07
N ASN A 126 10.66 -4.19 -15.58
CA ASN A 126 11.73 -4.62 -14.69
C ASN A 126 11.35 -4.51 -13.21
N LEU A 127 10.09 -4.20 -12.92
CA LEU A 127 9.64 -4.18 -11.53
C LEU A 127 9.63 -5.60 -10.97
N ASP A 128 10.10 -5.75 -9.73
CA ASP A 128 10.13 -7.06 -9.09
C ASP A 128 8.77 -7.72 -9.18
N PRO A 129 8.68 -9.00 -9.58
CA PRO A 129 7.38 -9.65 -9.77
C PRO A 129 6.48 -9.65 -8.54
N ARG A 130 7.03 -9.80 -7.34
CA ARG A 130 6.21 -9.77 -6.14
C ARG A 130 5.66 -8.37 -5.90
N MET A 131 6.47 -7.35 -6.14
CA MET A 131 6.05 -5.98 -6.01
C MET A 131 5.01 -5.66 -7.09
N ALA A 132 5.24 -6.13 -8.31
CA ALA A 132 4.32 -5.87 -9.42
C ALA A 132 2.93 -6.41 -9.15
N LYS A 133 2.82 -7.52 -8.43
CA LYS A 133 1.51 -8.07 -8.10
C LYS A 133 0.70 -7.16 -7.20
N MET A 134 1.37 -6.32 -6.42
CA MET A 134 0.73 -5.42 -5.47
C MET A 134 0.61 -4.01 -6.02
N ALA A 135 1.16 -3.76 -7.19
CA ALA A 135 1.27 -2.41 -7.71
C ALA A 135 0.17 -2.12 -8.73
N ASP A 136 -0.41 -0.93 -8.62
CA ASP A 136 -1.40 -0.42 -9.56
C ASP A 136 -0.80 0.72 -10.35
N GLY A 137 0.38 0.49 -10.92
CA GLY A 137 1.09 1.49 -11.68
C GLY A 137 2.11 2.24 -10.85
N VAL A 138 2.71 3.22 -11.46
CA VAL A 138 3.76 4.01 -10.85
C VAL A 138 3.60 5.46 -11.23
N HIS A 139 4.14 6.34 -10.40
CA HIS A 139 4.31 7.75 -10.73
C HIS A 139 5.79 8.08 -10.72
N ARG A 140 6.24 8.76 -11.76
CA ARG A 140 7.62 9.24 -11.78
C ARG A 140 7.65 10.59 -11.11
N LEU A 141 8.31 10.63 -9.97
CA LEU A 141 8.51 11.87 -9.26
C LEU A 141 9.90 12.38 -9.56
N ASP A 142 10.16 13.62 -9.16
CA ASP A 142 11.46 14.20 -9.37
C ASP A 142 12.52 13.37 -8.66
N GLY A 143 13.31 12.66 -9.44
CA GLY A 143 14.42 11.88 -8.90
C GLY A 143 14.08 10.51 -8.37
N GLN A 144 12.80 10.10 -8.38
CA GLN A 144 12.49 8.76 -7.90
C GLN A 144 11.15 8.27 -8.42
N LEU A 145 10.97 6.98 -8.29
CA LEU A 145 9.76 6.31 -8.73
C LEU A 145 8.92 5.97 -7.51
N MET A 146 7.64 6.34 -7.55
CA MET A 146 6.69 5.95 -6.51
C MET A 146 5.80 4.83 -7.04
N VAL A 147 5.81 3.70 -6.37
CA VAL A 147 4.97 2.57 -6.75
C VAL A 147 3.62 2.73 -6.04
N VAL A 148 2.54 2.70 -6.82
CA VAL A 148 1.20 2.82 -6.27
C VAL A 148 0.75 1.45 -5.79
N LEU A 149 0.39 1.33 -4.53
CA LEU A 149 -0.03 0.06 -3.94
C LEU A 149 -1.53 -0.13 -4.09
N ASP A 150 -1.91 -1.33 -4.47
CA ASP A 150 -3.30 -1.74 -4.53
C ASP A 150 -3.62 -2.47 -3.22
N VAL A 151 -4.36 -1.80 -2.34
CA VAL A 151 -4.63 -2.34 -1.01
C VAL A 151 -5.38 -3.66 -1.09
N ASP A 152 -6.31 -3.78 -2.03
CA ASP A 152 -7.07 -5.03 -2.15
C ASP A 152 -6.15 -6.20 -2.49
N ARG A 153 -5.18 -5.98 -3.38
CA ARG A 153 -4.24 -7.05 -3.73
C ARG A 153 -3.31 -7.38 -2.57
N ILE A 154 -2.91 -6.37 -1.82
CA ILE A 154 -2.08 -6.60 -0.64
C ILE A 154 -2.80 -7.54 0.32
N LEU A 155 -4.09 -7.36 0.48
CA LEU A 155 -4.88 -8.12 1.44
C LEU A 155 -5.46 -9.40 0.86
N GLU A 156 -5.14 -9.74 -0.39
CA GLU A 156 -5.51 -11.03 -0.97
C GLU A 156 -4.57 -12.10 -0.44
N ILE A 157 -4.77 -12.44 0.81
CA ILE A 157 -4.02 -13.51 1.45
C ILE A 157 -4.98 -14.65 1.65
N SER A 158 -4.58 -15.86 1.25
CA SER A 158 -5.48 -17.00 1.35
C SER A 158 -5.90 -17.22 2.79
N PRO A 159 -7.10 -17.77 3.02
CA PRO A 159 -7.53 -18.04 4.39
C PRO A 159 -6.54 -18.89 5.17
N ASP A 160 -5.83 -19.80 4.51
CA ASP A 160 -4.83 -20.61 5.19
C ASP A 160 -3.70 -19.76 5.74
N LYS A 161 -3.37 -18.68 5.06
CA LYS A 161 -2.29 -17.79 5.51
C LYS A 161 -2.74 -16.89 6.63
N LEU A 162 -4.02 -16.58 6.69
CA LEU A 162 -4.54 -15.74 7.76
C LEU A 162 -4.84 -16.54 9.01
N ALA A 163 -5.15 -17.81 8.86
CA ALA A 163 -5.45 -18.65 9.99
C ALA A 163 -4.19 -18.90 10.80
N ALA A 164 -4.32 -18.83 12.10
CA ALA A 164 -3.22 -19.11 13.00
C ALA A 164 -3.02 -20.59 13.15
#